data_5618842cafe2ac61b97a0bd2836a3883
#
_entry.id   5618842cafe2ac61b97a0bd2836a3883
#
_cell.length_a   1.000
_cell.length_b   1.000
_cell.length_c   1.000
_cell.angle_alpha   90.00
_cell.angle_beta   90.00
_cell.angle_gamma   90.00
#
_symmetry.space_group_name_H-M   'P 1'
#
loop_
_entity.id
_entity.type
_entity.pdbx_description
1 polymer ?
#
loop_
_entity_poly.entity_id
_entity_poly.type
_entity_poly.pdbx_seq_one_letter_code
_entity_poly.pdbx_strand_id
1 'polypeptide(L)'
;MEELKTIREVAILWKKDKQQYVKLSTLSAYALILENHILPIFGDKRQLHEKDVQDFTLIKLQEGLSQKTVKDILIVLKMIQKFGSKHNLLPMAEWSVKFPTEQKKNVLEVLSIANQKKIMQYVKENFTFRNLGVYVCLSTGMRIGEICGLKWSDINLITETISVNRTIERIYIIDGGKRHTELITSTPKTQNSLREIPMNRELLKLIKPLKKLMNNDYFVLTNEAKPTEPRTYRNYYKQLLKQLHIPDLKFQGLRHSFATRCIESQCDYKTVSVILGHANISTTLNLYVHPNMEHKKKCIDKMFKSLK
;
A
#
# COMPACT_ATOMS: atom_id res chain seq x y z
N MET A 1 45.00 -10.35 -5.77
CA MET A 1 43.68 -10.56 -5.14
C MET A 1 43.10 -9.17 -4.88
N GLU A 2 41.95 -8.82 -5.44
CA GLU A 2 41.29 -7.56 -5.08
C GLU A 2 40.94 -7.59 -3.58
N GLU A 3 41.20 -6.48 -2.90
CA GLU A 3 40.90 -6.34 -1.47
C GLU A 3 39.41 -6.41 -1.23
N LEU A 4 38.97 -7.27 -0.29
CA LEU A 4 37.55 -7.36 0.09
C LEU A 4 37.05 -6.02 0.61
N LYS A 5 35.91 -5.58 0.10
CA LYS A 5 35.26 -4.33 0.48
C LYS A 5 34.41 -4.48 1.75
N THR A 6 34.13 -3.38 2.40
CA THR A 6 33.16 -3.32 3.49
C THR A 6 31.72 -3.42 2.95
N ILE A 7 30.78 -3.83 3.80
CA ILE A 7 29.35 -3.84 3.46
C ILE A 7 28.88 -2.44 3.02
N ARG A 8 29.40 -1.36 3.61
CA ARG A 8 29.13 0.02 3.26
C ARG A 8 29.51 0.33 1.80
N GLU A 9 30.73 0.00 1.42
CA GLU A 9 31.22 0.22 0.06
C GLU A 9 30.42 -0.58 -0.97
N VAL A 10 30.12 -1.84 -0.65
CA VAL A 10 29.31 -2.71 -1.52
C VAL A 10 27.86 -2.20 -1.61
N ALA A 11 27.27 -1.71 -0.51
CA ALA A 11 25.92 -1.15 -0.50
C ALA A 11 25.81 0.09 -1.39
N ILE A 12 26.84 0.94 -1.45
CA ILE A 12 26.90 2.11 -2.35
C ILE A 12 26.87 1.64 -3.81
N LEU A 13 27.71 0.68 -4.17
CA LEU A 13 27.77 0.13 -5.53
C LEU A 13 26.47 -0.56 -5.91
N TRP A 14 25.92 -1.37 -5.01
CA TRP A 14 24.65 -2.06 -5.19
C TRP A 14 23.48 -1.07 -5.35
N LYS A 15 23.43 0.02 -4.56
CA LYS A 15 22.40 1.06 -4.67
C LYS A 15 22.45 1.73 -6.05
N LYS A 16 23.68 2.04 -6.54
CA LYS A 16 23.88 2.62 -7.88
C LYS A 16 23.43 1.67 -9.00
N ASP A 17 23.73 0.37 -8.88
CA ASP A 17 23.21 -0.64 -9.81
C ASP A 17 21.68 -0.69 -9.77
N LYS A 18 21.08 -0.79 -8.59
CA LYS A 18 19.62 -0.87 -8.42
C LYS A 18 18.86 0.33 -8.95
N GLN A 19 19.45 1.51 -8.92
CA GLN A 19 18.82 2.73 -9.44
C GLN A 19 18.40 2.62 -10.90
N GLN A 20 19.03 1.75 -11.68
CA GLN A 20 18.75 1.54 -13.10
C GLN A 20 17.48 0.66 -13.32
N TYR A 21 17.09 -0.14 -12.34
CA TYR A 21 16.09 -1.21 -12.50
C TYR A 21 14.84 -1.05 -11.63
N VAL A 22 14.87 -0.18 -10.62
CA VAL A 22 13.76 -0.05 -9.68
C VAL A 22 13.18 1.36 -9.68
N LYS A 23 11.89 1.48 -9.31
CA LYS A 23 11.25 2.79 -9.14
C LYS A 23 11.89 3.59 -8.01
N LEU A 24 11.85 4.92 -8.10
CA LEU A 24 12.37 5.83 -7.07
C LEU A 24 11.81 5.54 -5.66
N SER A 25 10.52 5.17 -5.55
CA SER A 25 9.94 4.80 -4.25
C SER A 25 10.54 3.52 -3.66
N THR A 26 10.95 2.57 -4.48
CA THR A 26 11.64 1.35 -4.03
C THR A 26 13.08 1.68 -3.62
N LEU A 27 13.78 2.49 -4.41
CA LEU A 27 15.12 2.95 -4.08
C LEU A 27 15.14 3.74 -2.76
N SER A 28 14.14 4.60 -2.55
CA SER A 28 13.92 5.32 -1.29
C SER A 28 13.76 4.37 -0.10
N ALA A 29 12.94 3.31 -0.24
CA ALA A 29 12.77 2.32 0.80
C ALA A 29 14.08 1.57 1.12
N TYR A 30 14.85 1.20 0.09
CA TYR A 30 16.17 0.59 0.27
C TYR A 30 17.15 1.53 0.99
N ALA A 31 17.19 2.80 0.60
CA ALA A 31 18.03 3.79 1.25
C ALA A 31 17.71 3.93 2.74
N LEU A 32 16.41 3.98 3.10
CA LEU A 32 15.99 4.04 4.51
C LEU A 32 16.39 2.79 5.28
N ILE A 33 16.25 1.60 4.71
CA ILE A 33 16.68 0.34 5.33
C ILE A 33 18.18 0.33 5.53
N LEU A 34 18.95 0.76 4.54
CA LEU A 34 20.41 0.87 4.64
C LEU A 34 20.82 1.77 5.79
N GLU A 35 20.39 3.03 5.75
CA GLU A 35 20.82 4.06 6.69
C GLU A 35 20.37 3.81 8.12
N ASN A 36 19.13 3.32 8.30
CA ASN A 36 18.57 3.18 9.63
C ASN A 36 18.89 1.82 10.30
N HIS A 37 19.19 0.78 9.52
CA HIS A 37 19.27 -0.57 10.08
C HIS A 37 20.53 -1.34 9.70
N ILE A 38 20.99 -1.29 8.45
CA ILE A 38 22.10 -2.14 7.97
C ILE A 38 23.45 -1.48 8.23
N LEU A 39 23.66 -0.27 7.74
CA LEU A 39 24.95 0.41 7.81
C LEU A 39 25.44 0.73 9.23
N PRO A 40 24.57 1.09 10.19
CA PRO A 40 25.01 1.32 11.57
C PRO A 40 25.60 0.10 12.26
N ILE A 41 25.23 -1.12 11.83
CA ILE A 41 25.63 -2.38 12.50
C ILE A 41 26.64 -3.17 11.67
N PHE A 42 26.41 -3.22 10.36
CA PHE A 42 27.22 -4.05 9.47
C PHE A 42 28.12 -3.26 8.52
N GLY A 43 28.00 -1.92 8.49
CA GLY A 43 28.64 -1.08 7.47
C GLY A 43 30.14 -1.31 7.33
N ASP A 44 30.84 -1.46 8.44
CA ASP A 44 32.31 -1.57 8.46
C ASP A 44 32.81 -3.01 8.44
N LYS A 45 31.88 -4.00 8.43
CA LYS A 45 32.26 -5.42 8.30
C LYS A 45 32.58 -5.77 6.84
N ARG A 46 33.57 -6.64 6.64
CA ARG A 46 33.93 -7.21 5.33
C ARG A 46 33.38 -8.62 5.12
N GLN A 47 32.91 -9.24 6.19
CA GLN A 47 32.29 -10.56 6.19
C GLN A 47 31.16 -10.60 7.22
N LEU A 48 30.07 -11.32 6.90
CA LEU A 48 28.97 -11.58 7.82
C LEU A 48 28.83 -13.09 8.04
N HIS A 49 28.76 -13.48 9.29
CA HIS A 49 28.47 -14.85 9.70
C HIS A 49 26.98 -15.00 10.05
N GLU A 50 26.47 -16.22 9.97
CA GLU A 50 25.05 -16.51 10.31
C GLU A 50 24.71 -16.02 11.72
N LYS A 51 25.63 -16.17 12.68
CA LYS A 51 25.45 -15.68 14.06
C LYS A 51 25.23 -14.17 14.11
N ASP A 52 26.00 -13.37 13.36
CA ASP A 52 25.84 -11.91 13.33
C ASP A 52 24.43 -11.53 12.88
N VAL A 53 23.92 -12.21 11.84
CA VAL A 53 22.59 -11.94 11.26
C VAL A 53 21.47 -12.44 12.16
N GLN A 54 21.69 -13.58 12.87
CA GLN A 54 20.74 -14.10 13.85
C GLN A 54 20.62 -13.18 15.07
N ASP A 55 21.73 -12.74 15.63
CA ASP A 55 21.78 -11.82 16.78
C ASP A 55 21.14 -10.48 16.43
N PHE A 56 21.45 -9.92 15.26
CA PHE A 56 20.81 -8.73 14.72
C PHE A 56 19.28 -8.89 14.64
N THR A 57 18.82 -10.04 14.15
CA THR A 57 17.38 -10.31 14.03
C THR A 57 16.69 -10.29 15.38
N LEU A 58 17.27 -10.93 16.39
CA LEU A 58 16.72 -10.96 17.75
C LEU A 58 16.72 -9.57 18.39
N ILE A 59 17.81 -8.81 18.23
CA ILE A 59 17.90 -7.43 18.74
C ILE A 59 16.80 -6.55 18.11
N LYS A 60 16.61 -6.60 16.78
CA LYS A 60 15.59 -5.79 16.10
C LYS A 60 14.15 -6.16 16.50
N LEU A 61 13.90 -7.43 16.80
CA LEU A 61 12.62 -7.87 17.36
C LEU A 61 12.42 -7.37 18.80
N GLN A 62 13.46 -7.38 19.64
CA GLN A 62 13.44 -6.85 20.99
C GLN A 62 13.23 -5.32 21.01
N GLU A 63 13.79 -4.59 20.04
CA GLU A 63 13.52 -3.16 19.81
C GLU A 63 12.08 -2.87 19.38
N GLY A 64 11.23 -3.89 19.20
CA GLY A 64 9.80 -3.77 18.87
C GLY A 64 9.48 -3.74 17.38
N LEU A 65 10.44 -4.01 16.49
CA LEU A 65 10.13 -4.14 15.06
C LEU A 65 9.32 -5.41 14.79
N SER A 66 8.34 -5.30 13.85
CA SER A 66 7.59 -6.48 13.44
C SER A 66 8.48 -7.48 12.70
N GLN A 67 8.16 -8.78 12.80
CA GLN A 67 8.87 -9.81 12.04
C GLN A 67 8.90 -9.50 10.54
N LYS A 68 7.79 -8.95 10.00
CA LYS A 68 7.75 -8.54 8.59
C LYS A 68 8.80 -7.48 8.28
N THR A 69 8.92 -6.43 9.11
CA THR A 69 9.92 -5.37 8.93
C THR A 69 11.34 -5.94 8.97
N VAL A 70 11.62 -6.82 9.94
CA VAL A 70 12.94 -7.45 10.04
C VAL A 70 13.23 -8.34 8.82
N LYS A 71 12.25 -9.11 8.33
CA LYS A 71 12.39 -9.89 7.08
C LYS A 71 12.68 -8.99 5.87
N ASP A 72 12.02 -7.85 5.75
CA ASP A 72 12.26 -6.89 4.67
C ASP A 72 13.71 -6.32 4.75
N ILE A 73 14.23 -6.04 5.95
CA ILE A 73 15.63 -5.64 6.17
C ILE A 73 16.60 -6.74 5.72
N LEU A 74 16.33 -7.99 6.13
CA LEU A 74 17.17 -9.14 5.76
C LEU A 74 17.15 -9.42 4.25
N ILE A 75 16.03 -9.17 3.56
CA ILE A 75 15.96 -9.27 2.09
C ILE A 75 16.96 -8.28 1.45
N VAL A 76 16.98 -7.02 1.92
CA VAL A 76 17.92 -6.02 1.41
C VAL A 76 19.36 -6.44 1.71
N LEU A 77 19.66 -6.90 2.92
CA LEU A 77 20.99 -7.39 3.30
C LEU A 77 21.44 -8.56 2.42
N LYS A 78 20.56 -9.54 2.17
CA LYS A 78 20.82 -10.67 1.25
C LYS A 78 21.08 -10.20 -0.18
N MET A 79 20.36 -9.17 -0.67
CA MET A 79 20.61 -8.62 -2.00
C MET A 79 22.00 -7.97 -2.11
N ILE A 80 22.44 -7.25 -1.08
CA ILE A 80 23.78 -6.65 -1.03
C ILE A 80 24.85 -7.73 -0.98
N GLN A 81 24.68 -8.74 -0.12
CA GLN A 81 25.59 -9.88 -0.01
C GLN A 81 25.75 -10.62 -1.35
N LYS A 82 24.62 -10.93 -1.99
CA LYS A 82 24.61 -11.60 -3.30
C LYS A 82 25.30 -10.75 -4.39
N PHE A 83 25.06 -9.44 -4.39
CA PHE A 83 25.74 -8.52 -5.31
C PHE A 83 27.25 -8.51 -5.05
N GLY A 84 27.68 -8.36 -3.79
CA GLY A 84 29.08 -8.34 -3.40
C GLY A 84 29.80 -9.63 -3.77
N SER A 85 29.21 -10.79 -3.49
CA SER A 85 29.79 -12.10 -3.85
C SER A 85 29.87 -12.31 -5.36
N LYS A 86 28.86 -11.88 -6.11
CA LYS A 86 28.86 -11.96 -7.59
C LYS A 86 30.01 -11.16 -8.23
N HIS A 87 30.39 -10.05 -7.62
CA HIS A 87 31.43 -9.16 -8.11
C HIS A 87 32.77 -9.35 -7.39
N ASN A 88 32.98 -10.44 -6.65
CA ASN A 88 34.17 -10.76 -5.86
C ASN A 88 34.55 -9.67 -4.84
N LEU A 89 33.62 -8.86 -4.41
CA LEU A 89 33.82 -7.79 -3.43
C LEU A 89 33.60 -8.26 -1.99
N LEU A 90 32.78 -9.32 -1.79
CA LEU A 90 32.52 -9.97 -0.51
C LEU A 90 32.69 -11.48 -0.64
N PRO A 91 33.09 -12.18 0.45
CA PRO A 91 33.08 -13.63 0.46
C PRO A 91 31.65 -14.17 0.29
N MET A 92 31.49 -15.36 -0.26
CA MET A 92 30.19 -16.02 -0.34
C MET A 92 29.69 -16.34 1.07
N ALA A 93 28.43 -15.99 1.34
CA ALA A 93 27.77 -16.31 2.60
C ALA A 93 26.27 -16.54 2.38
N GLU A 94 25.76 -17.58 3.03
CA GLU A 94 24.32 -17.90 3.11
C GLU A 94 23.94 -17.97 4.59
N TRP A 95 22.76 -17.49 4.92
CA TRP A 95 22.25 -17.48 6.31
C TRP A 95 20.85 -18.06 6.39
N SER A 96 20.67 -18.99 7.34
CA SER A 96 19.36 -19.55 7.70
C SER A 96 18.89 -18.93 9.02
N VAL A 97 18.17 -17.81 8.94
CA VAL A 97 17.73 -17.06 10.11
C VAL A 97 16.42 -17.59 10.65
N LYS A 98 16.38 -17.89 11.94
CA LYS A 98 15.19 -18.37 12.66
C LYS A 98 14.41 -17.21 13.26
N PHE A 99 13.08 -17.26 13.14
CA PHE A 99 12.17 -16.30 13.75
C PHE A 99 11.34 -16.97 14.83
N PRO A 100 11.02 -16.26 15.93
CA PRO A 100 10.05 -16.75 16.91
C PRO A 100 8.69 -17.01 16.26
N THR A 101 7.92 -17.95 16.78
CA THR A 101 6.57 -18.23 16.30
C THR A 101 5.64 -17.08 16.66
N GLU A 102 5.03 -16.44 15.66
CA GLU A 102 4.07 -15.34 15.85
C GLU A 102 2.65 -15.89 15.96
N GLN A 103 1.95 -15.56 17.05
CA GLN A 103 0.52 -15.93 17.23
C GLN A 103 -0.46 -14.81 16.87
N LYS A 104 0.01 -13.66 16.37
CA LYS A 104 -0.87 -12.52 16.09
C LYS A 104 -1.76 -12.80 14.88
N LYS A 105 -3.05 -12.99 15.12
CA LYS A 105 -4.07 -12.87 14.08
C LYS A 105 -4.22 -11.39 13.73
N ASN A 106 -3.86 -11.01 12.51
CA ASN A 106 -4.16 -9.67 11.99
C ASN A 106 -5.69 -9.57 11.80
N VAL A 107 -6.38 -8.96 12.74
CA VAL A 107 -7.79 -8.62 12.58
C VAL A 107 -7.89 -7.48 11.58
N LEU A 108 -8.65 -7.70 10.51
CA LEU A 108 -8.88 -6.69 9.51
C LEU A 108 -9.84 -5.64 10.07
N GLU A 109 -9.36 -4.41 10.20
CA GLU A 109 -10.17 -3.29 10.67
C GLU A 109 -11.04 -2.75 9.52
N VAL A 110 -12.36 -2.79 9.70
CA VAL A 110 -13.36 -2.28 8.76
C VAL A 110 -14.40 -1.43 9.49
N LEU A 111 -15.02 -0.52 8.77
CA LEU A 111 -16.17 0.23 9.30
C LEU A 111 -17.36 -0.71 9.52
N SER A 112 -18.11 -0.48 10.60
CA SER A 112 -19.46 -1.02 10.71
C SER A 112 -20.35 -0.43 9.60
N ILE A 113 -21.41 -1.12 9.23
CA ILE A 113 -22.40 -0.62 8.24
C ILE A 113 -22.94 0.74 8.69
N ALA A 114 -23.26 0.90 9.97
CA ALA A 114 -23.77 2.15 10.53
C ALA A 114 -22.78 3.30 10.37
N ASN A 115 -21.50 3.08 10.72
CA ASN A 115 -20.46 4.11 10.58
C ASN A 115 -20.19 4.45 9.11
N GLN A 116 -20.21 3.46 8.22
CA GLN A 116 -20.06 3.72 6.78
C GLN A 116 -21.21 4.57 6.25
N LYS A 117 -22.47 4.26 6.60
CA LYS A 117 -23.63 5.06 6.24
C LYS A 117 -23.53 6.48 6.80
N LYS A 118 -23.11 6.64 8.06
CA LYS A 118 -22.92 7.94 8.71
C LYS A 118 -21.92 8.82 7.97
N ILE A 119 -20.75 8.27 7.58
CA ILE A 119 -19.76 9.00 6.78
C ILE A 119 -20.35 9.39 5.42
N MET A 120 -20.98 8.45 4.71
CA MET A 120 -21.54 8.71 3.38
C MET A 120 -22.63 9.78 3.40
N GLN A 121 -23.50 9.77 4.42
CA GLN A 121 -24.52 10.79 4.61
C GLN A 121 -23.91 12.15 4.91
N TYR A 122 -22.98 12.21 5.86
CA TYR A 122 -22.28 13.45 6.22
C TYR A 122 -21.59 14.10 5.01
N VAL A 123 -20.93 13.31 4.17
CA VAL A 123 -20.26 13.81 2.95
C VAL A 123 -21.25 14.41 1.96
N LYS A 124 -22.46 13.85 1.83
CA LYS A 124 -23.52 14.40 0.97
C LYS A 124 -24.03 15.74 1.48
N GLU A 125 -24.19 15.87 2.80
CA GLU A 125 -24.73 17.08 3.45
C GLU A 125 -23.66 18.18 3.60
N ASN A 126 -22.40 17.81 3.76
CA ASN A 126 -21.29 18.72 4.00
C ASN A 126 -20.23 18.58 2.89
N PHE A 127 -20.60 19.02 1.69
CA PHE A 127 -19.73 18.89 0.53
C PHE A 127 -18.44 19.69 0.69
N THR A 128 -17.33 19.00 0.51
CA THR A 128 -16.00 19.57 0.20
C THR A 128 -15.29 18.60 -0.75
N PHE A 129 -14.33 19.07 -1.52
CA PHE A 129 -13.53 18.17 -2.38
C PHE A 129 -12.80 17.09 -1.59
N ARG A 130 -12.37 17.39 -0.36
CA ARG A 130 -11.75 16.40 0.54
C ARG A 130 -12.76 15.36 1.01
N ASN A 131 -13.98 15.76 1.36
CA ASN A 131 -15.07 14.84 1.71
C ASN A 131 -15.43 13.95 0.52
N LEU A 132 -15.51 14.52 -0.70
CA LEU A 132 -15.75 13.75 -1.92
C LEU A 132 -14.73 12.62 -2.08
N GLY A 133 -13.44 12.85 -1.81
CA GLY A 133 -12.41 11.81 -1.89
C GLY A 133 -12.63 10.65 -0.91
N VAL A 134 -13.17 10.89 0.30
CA VAL A 134 -13.58 9.82 1.23
C VAL A 134 -14.73 9.00 0.64
N TYR A 135 -15.71 9.67 0.06
CA TYR A 135 -16.82 9.01 -0.61
C TYR A 135 -16.37 8.17 -1.81
N VAL A 136 -15.49 8.73 -2.64
CA VAL A 136 -14.86 8.00 -3.77
C VAL A 136 -14.15 6.76 -3.27
N CYS A 137 -13.37 6.84 -2.18
CA CYS A 137 -12.68 5.68 -1.61
C CYS A 137 -13.66 4.59 -1.16
N LEU A 138 -14.74 4.97 -0.46
CA LEU A 138 -15.78 4.03 0.00
C LEU A 138 -16.61 3.42 -1.16
N SER A 139 -16.64 4.09 -2.31
CA SER A 139 -17.39 3.63 -3.50
C SER A 139 -16.56 2.84 -4.50
N THR A 140 -15.22 2.91 -4.43
CA THR A 140 -14.30 2.36 -5.44
C THR A 140 -13.18 1.49 -4.87
N GLY A 141 -12.92 1.60 -3.58
CA GLY A 141 -11.80 0.92 -2.93
C GLY A 141 -10.41 1.40 -3.37
N MET A 142 -10.28 2.59 -3.95
CA MET A 142 -8.97 3.16 -4.35
C MET A 142 -8.03 3.33 -3.15
N ARG A 143 -6.72 3.24 -3.40
CA ARG A 143 -5.68 3.50 -2.38
C ARG A 143 -5.54 5.00 -2.13
N ILE A 144 -5.07 5.39 -0.93
CA ILE A 144 -4.92 6.81 -0.59
C ILE A 144 -4.07 7.60 -1.60
N GLY A 145 -2.96 7.04 -2.08
CA GLY A 145 -2.12 7.68 -3.09
C GLY A 145 -2.83 7.82 -4.45
N GLU A 146 -3.67 6.86 -4.82
CA GLU A 146 -4.50 6.90 -6.02
C GLU A 146 -5.56 8.00 -5.90
N ILE A 147 -6.23 8.10 -4.75
CA ILE A 147 -7.20 9.18 -4.45
C ILE A 147 -6.53 10.56 -4.49
N CYS A 148 -5.34 10.70 -3.88
CA CYS A 148 -4.59 11.95 -3.92
C CYS A 148 -4.12 12.32 -5.33
N GLY A 149 -3.94 11.32 -6.18
CA GLY A 149 -3.52 11.48 -7.59
C GLY A 149 -4.66 11.60 -8.59
N LEU A 150 -5.91 11.46 -8.15
CA LEU A 150 -7.07 11.48 -9.05
C LEU A 150 -7.29 12.88 -9.62
N LYS A 151 -7.32 13.00 -10.94
CA LYS A 151 -7.67 14.23 -11.66
C LYS A 151 -9.08 14.16 -12.22
N TRP A 152 -9.65 15.32 -12.53
CA TRP A 152 -10.94 15.39 -13.21
C TRP A 152 -10.90 14.75 -14.60
N SER A 153 -9.75 14.78 -15.30
CA SER A 153 -9.55 14.08 -16.59
C SER A 153 -9.67 12.55 -16.51
N ASP A 154 -9.47 11.95 -15.31
CA ASP A 154 -9.59 10.51 -15.13
C ASP A 154 -11.04 10.01 -15.03
N ILE A 155 -12.01 10.93 -14.95
CA ILE A 155 -13.43 10.64 -14.81
C ILE A 155 -14.10 10.74 -16.17
N ASN A 156 -14.61 9.63 -16.67
CA ASN A 156 -15.36 9.54 -17.91
C ASN A 156 -16.84 9.41 -17.61
N LEU A 157 -17.65 10.41 -18.02
CA LEU A 157 -19.11 10.42 -17.82
C LEU A 157 -19.86 9.60 -18.87
N ILE A 158 -19.24 9.26 -20.01
CA ILE A 158 -19.86 8.47 -21.08
C ILE A 158 -19.83 6.98 -20.69
N THR A 159 -18.65 6.49 -20.28
CA THR A 159 -18.47 5.11 -19.82
C THR A 159 -18.79 4.93 -18.35
N GLU A 160 -19.08 6.02 -17.62
CA GLU A 160 -19.34 6.05 -16.18
C GLU A 160 -18.21 5.40 -15.35
N THR A 161 -16.95 5.63 -15.75
CA THR A 161 -15.76 5.02 -15.13
C THR A 161 -14.79 6.05 -14.56
N ILE A 162 -13.98 5.59 -13.61
CA ILE A 162 -12.81 6.29 -13.07
C ILE A 162 -11.57 5.50 -13.44
N SER A 163 -10.62 6.12 -14.15
CA SER A 163 -9.34 5.52 -14.52
C SER A 163 -8.28 5.78 -13.44
N VAL A 164 -7.63 4.74 -12.97
CA VAL A 164 -6.53 4.84 -12.00
C VAL A 164 -5.21 4.86 -12.75
N ASN A 165 -4.69 6.06 -13.04
CA ASN A 165 -3.51 6.27 -13.89
C ASN A 165 -2.25 6.65 -13.11
N ARG A 166 -2.38 7.14 -11.87
CA ARG A 166 -1.26 7.66 -11.06
C ARG A 166 -1.47 7.47 -9.58
N THR A 167 -0.38 7.60 -8.84
CA THR A 167 -0.35 7.63 -7.38
C THR A 167 0.57 8.74 -6.90
N ILE A 168 0.21 9.40 -5.82
CA ILE A 168 1.05 10.37 -5.12
C ILE A 168 1.72 9.66 -3.95
N GLU A 169 3.04 9.79 -3.89
CA GLU A 169 3.86 9.19 -2.82
C GLU A 169 4.88 10.23 -2.33
N ARG A 170 5.15 10.26 -1.01
CA ARG A 170 6.30 10.97 -0.47
C ARG A 170 7.45 10.00 -0.32
N ILE A 171 8.56 10.34 -0.92
CA ILE A 171 9.78 9.52 -0.86
C ILE A 171 10.88 10.26 -0.10
N TYR A 172 11.83 9.50 0.44
CA TYR A 172 13.07 10.03 0.99
C TYR A 172 14.17 9.94 -0.05
N ILE A 173 14.91 11.03 -0.20
CA ILE A 173 16.13 11.09 -1.00
C ILE A 173 17.28 11.23 -0.03
N ILE A 174 18.21 10.30 -0.11
CA ILE A 174 19.42 10.26 0.72
C ILE A 174 20.60 10.23 -0.23
N ASP A 175 21.33 11.35 -0.27
CA ASP A 175 22.52 11.51 -1.10
C ASP A 175 23.59 12.30 -0.37
N GLY A 176 24.85 11.81 -0.40
CA GLY A 176 25.98 12.46 0.23
C GLY A 176 25.79 12.78 1.71
N GLY A 177 25.06 11.97 2.47
CA GLY A 177 24.73 12.18 3.88
C GLY A 177 23.60 13.20 4.13
N LYS A 178 23.09 13.87 3.09
CA LYS A 178 21.92 14.76 3.19
C LYS A 178 20.63 13.99 2.97
N ARG A 179 19.63 14.27 3.81
CA ARG A 179 18.32 13.63 3.76
C ARG A 179 17.23 14.68 3.58
N HIS A 180 16.44 14.52 2.53
CA HIS A 180 15.24 15.33 2.32
C HIS A 180 14.09 14.45 1.82
N THR A 181 12.89 15.03 1.69
CA THR A 181 11.73 14.30 1.18
C THR A 181 11.12 15.04 0.01
N GLU A 182 10.66 14.26 -0.98
CA GLU A 182 9.97 14.80 -2.15
C GLU A 182 8.60 14.17 -2.32
N LEU A 183 7.67 14.94 -2.82
CA LEU A 183 6.36 14.46 -3.25
C LEU A 183 6.45 14.12 -4.73
N ILE A 184 6.30 12.85 -5.06
CA ILE A 184 6.35 12.40 -6.45
C ILE A 184 4.99 11.93 -6.94
N THR A 185 4.75 12.16 -8.23
CA THR A 185 3.67 11.52 -8.98
C THR A 185 4.27 10.35 -9.74
N SER A 186 3.81 9.16 -9.49
CA SER A 186 4.30 7.96 -10.16
C SER A 186 3.16 7.16 -10.79
N THR A 187 3.48 6.35 -11.80
CA THR A 187 2.56 5.33 -12.27
C THR A 187 2.37 4.24 -11.22
N PRO A 188 1.20 3.61 -11.11
CA PRO A 188 0.97 2.53 -10.17
C PRO A 188 2.03 1.42 -10.29
N LYS A 189 2.29 0.69 -9.17
CA LYS A 189 3.43 -0.25 -9.05
C LYS A 189 3.36 -1.45 -10.00
N THR A 190 2.15 -1.87 -10.38
CA THR A 190 1.94 -3.04 -11.24
C THR A 190 0.97 -2.69 -12.36
N GLN A 191 1.03 -3.43 -13.45
CA GLN A 191 0.09 -3.29 -14.57
C GLN A 191 -1.37 -3.46 -14.14
N ASN A 192 -1.65 -4.38 -13.21
CA ASN A 192 -2.98 -4.59 -12.63
C ASN A 192 -3.48 -3.40 -11.78
N SER A 193 -2.61 -2.48 -11.43
CA SER A 193 -3.00 -1.26 -10.70
C SER A 193 -3.49 -0.16 -11.64
N LEU A 194 -3.13 -0.20 -12.93
CA LEU A 194 -3.78 0.57 -13.99
C LEU A 194 -5.11 -0.12 -14.28
N ARG A 195 -6.20 0.56 -14.00
CA ARG A 195 -7.54 -0.03 -14.12
C ARG A 195 -8.61 1.03 -14.25
N GLU A 196 -9.72 0.64 -14.80
CA GLU A 196 -10.95 1.42 -14.80
C GLU A 196 -11.92 0.84 -13.77
N ILE A 197 -12.54 1.72 -12.99
CA ILE A 197 -13.49 1.36 -11.95
C ILE A 197 -14.84 1.98 -12.32
N PRO A 198 -15.90 1.17 -12.51
CA PRO A 198 -17.24 1.71 -12.78
C PRO A 198 -17.77 2.47 -11.56
N MET A 199 -18.42 3.59 -11.81
CA MET A 199 -19.09 4.38 -10.80
C MET A 199 -20.49 3.84 -10.52
N ASN A 200 -20.84 3.70 -9.25
CA ASN A 200 -22.23 3.45 -8.89
C ASN A 200 -23.08 4.71 -9.09
N ARG A 201 -24.41 4.53 -9.18
CA ARG A 201 -25.36 5.61 -9.46
C ARG A 201 -25.26 6.79 -8.48
N GLU A 202 -25.02 6.52 -7.20
CA GLU A 202 -24.92 7.56 -6.17
C GLU A 202 -23.64 8.40 -6.31
N LEU A 203 -22.51 7.76 -6.60
CA LEU A 203 -21.25 8.46 -6.88
C LEU A 203 -21.38 9.28 -8.16
N LEU A 204 -21.99 8.72 -9.21
CA LEU A 204 -22.21 9.43 -10.47
C LEU A 204 -23.08 10.67 -10.28
N LYS A 205 -24.16 10.61 -9.47
CA LYS A 205 -24.99 11.78 -9.15
C LYS A 205 -24.21 12.90 -8.49
N LEU A 206 -23.25 12.56 -7.62
CA LEU A 206 -22.38 13.56 -6.96
C LEU A 206 -21.33 14.16 -7.91
N ILE A 207 -20.75 13.33 -8.76
CA ILE A 207 -19.62 13.72 -9.62
C ILE A 207 -20.08 14.45 -10.89
N LYS A 208 -21.18 14.02 -11.50
CA LYS A 208 -21.65 14.53 -12.81
C LYS A 208 -21.81 16.05 -12.89
N PRO A 209 -22.44 16.74 -11.92
CA PRO A 209 -22.54 18.20 -11.97
C PRO A 209 -21.18 18.89 -11.80
N LEU A 210 -20.32 18.36 -10.94
CA LEU A 210 -18.99 18.91 -10.70
C LEU A 210 -18.08 18.77 -11.93
N LYS A 211 -18.01 17.58 -12.51
CA LYS A 211 -17.17 17.27 -13.66
C LYS A 211 -17.41 18.21 -14.85
N LYS A 212 -18.64 18.70 -15.03
CA LYS A 212 -18.98 19.65 -16.10
C LYS A 212 -18.39 21.05 -15.89
N LEU A 213 -18.11 21.42 -14.64
CA LEU A 213 -17.66 22.75 -14.25
C LEU A 213 -16.15 22.81 -13.93
N MET A 214 -15.54 21.66 -13.63
CA MET A 214 -14.17 21.61 -13.13
C MET A 214 -13.17 21.51 -14.29
N ASN A 215 -11.97 22.09 -14.05
CA ASN A 215 -10.85 21.94 -14.97
C ASN A 215 -10.33 20.50 -14.97
N ASN A 216 -10.22 19.91 -16.16
CA ASN A 216 -9.78 18.51 -16.33
C ASN A 216 -8.37 18.23 -15.79
N ASP A 217 -7.47 19.21 -15.79
CA ASP A 217 -6.09 19.05 -15.33
C ASP A 217 -5.93 19.18 -13.81
N TYR A 218 -6.99 19.58 -13.11
CA TYR A 218 -6.98 19.75 -11.66
C TYR A 218 -7.21 18.41 -10.93
N PHE A 219 -6.61 18.32 -9.75
CA PHE A 219 -6.82 17.18 -8.85
C PHE A 219 -8.16 17.28 -8.15
N VAL A 220 -8.87 16.15 -8.05
CA VAL A 220 -10.22 16.09 -7.46
C VAL A 220 -10.26 16.55 -6.00
N LEU A 221 -9.24 16.21 -5.19
CA LEU A 221 -9.20 16.56 -3.76
C LEU A 221 -8.96 18.04 -3.46
N THR A 222 -8.29 18.74 -4.32
CA THR A 222 -7.94 20.16 -4.12
C THR A 222 -8.75 21.07 -5.02
N ASN A 223 -9.19 20.55 -6.15
CA ASN A 223 -9.67 21.32 -7.29
C ASN A 223 -8.64 22.37 -7.76
N GLU A 224 -7.37 22.00 -7.73
CA GLU A 224 -6.21 22.82 -8.10
C GLU A 224 -5.20 21.99 -8.91
N ALA A 225 -4.22 22.67 -9.51
CA ALA A 225 -3.11 22.04 -10.23
C ALA A 225 -2.14 21.27 -9.32
N LYS A 226 -2.20 21.48 -8.00
CA LYS A 226 -1.34 20.79 -7.02
C LYS A 226 -2.10 19.70 -6.29
N PRO A 227 -1.52 18.46 -6.15
CA PRO A 227 -2.16 17.39 -5.41
C PRO A 227 -2.06 17.59 -3.89
N THR A 228 -2.96 16.97 -3.17
CA THR A 228 -2.83 16.80 -1.71
C THR A 228 -1.83 15.69 -1.40
N GLU A 229 -0.96 15.92 -0.41
CA GLU A 229 -0.09 14.87 0.11
C GLU A 229 -0.89 13.80 0.87
N PRO A 230 -0.61 12.49 0.68
CA PRO A 230 -1.31 11.40 1.39
C PRO A 230 -1.26 11.52 2.92
N ARG A 231 -0.18 12.05 3.50
CA ARG A 231 -0.08 12.29 4.95
C ARG A 231 -1.07 13.36 5.41
N THR A 232 -1.14 14.47 4.70
CA THR A 232 -2.09 15.56 4.98
C THR A 232 -3.52 15.08 4.86
N TYR A 233 -3.83 14.30 3.82
CA TYR A 233 -5.16 13.75 3.61
C TYR A 233 -5.54 12.71 4.68
N ARG A 234 -4.60 11.91 5.15
CA ARG A 234 -4.80 10.97 6.26
C ARG A 234 -5.13 11.70 7.56
N ASN A 235 -4.45 12.82 7.84
CA ASN A 235 -4.74 13.65 9.02
C ASN A 235 -6.14 14.27 8.95
N TYR A 236 -6.53 14.78 7.77
CA TYR A 236 -7.89 15.26 7.53
C TYR A 236 -8.94 14.16 7.82
N TYR A 237 -8.72 12.96 7.30
CA TYR A 237 -9.62 11.83 7.52
C TYR A 237 -9.74 11.46 9.02
N LYS A 238 -8.64 11.49 9.76
CA LYS A 238 -8.69 11.26 11.22
C LYS A 238 -9.53 12.32 11.94
N GLN A 239 -9.43 13.58 11.54
CA GLN A 239 -10.26 14.64 12.10
C GLN A 239 -11.74 14.42 11.78
N LEU A 240 -12.06 14.01 10.55
CA LEU A 240 -13.42 13.65 10.14
C LEU A 240 -14.01 12.52 11.01
N LEU A 241 -13.24 11.46 11.29
CA LEU A 241 -13.68 10.38 12.17
C LEU A 241 -13.98 10.89 13.59
N LYS A 242 -13.11 11.74 14.16
CA LYS A 242 -13.32 12.35 15.47
C LYS A 242 -14.59 13.20 15.50
N GLN A 243 -14.79 14.05 14.51
CA GLN A 243 -15.99 14.89 14.38
C GLN A 243 -17.27 14.05 14.29
N LEU A 244 -17.20 12.90 13.67
CA LEU A 244 -18.32 11.98 13.54
C LEU A 244 -18.44 11.00 14.70
N HIS A 245 -17.60 11.11 15.76
CA HIS A 245 -17.56 10.16 16.88
C HIS A 245 -17.44 8.69 16.40
N ILE A 246 -16.62 8.45 15.37
CA ILE A 246 -16.32 7.12 14.85
C ILE A 246 -14.96 6.69 15.39
N PRO A 247 -14.80 5.44 15.87
CA PRO A 247 -13.50 4.92 16.32
C PRO A 247 -12.40 5.11 15.29
N ASP A 248 -11.16 5.34 15.77
CA ASP A 248 -10.00 5.55 14.88
C ASP A 248 -9.82 4.33 13.96
N LEU A 249 -9.79 4.59 12.68
CA LEU A 249 -9.60 3.61 11.63
C LEU A 249 -8.58 4.16 10.63
N LYS A 250 -7.57 3.38 10.31
CA LYS A 250 -6.62 3.76 9.26
C LYS A 250 -7.34 4.01 7.93
N PHE A 251 -6.87 4.98 7.14
CA PHE A 251 -7.50 5.28 5.83
C PHE A 251 -7.64 4.04 4.93
N GLN A 252 -6.69 3.10 5.00
CA GLN A 252 -6.77 1.82 4.29
C GLN A 252 -8.00 0.99 4.69
N GLY A 253 -8.54 1.20 5.90
CA GLY A 253 -9.77 0.56 6.37
C GLY A 253 -11.00 0.94 5.54
N LEU A 254 -11.03 2.11 4.87
CA LEU A 254 -12.10 2.46 3.92
C LEU A 254 -12.13 1.50 2.72
N ARG A 255 -10.96 1.22 2.15
CA ARG A 255 -10.82 0.25 1.07
C ARG A 255 -11.16 -1.17 1.55
N HIS A 256 -10.76 -1.52 2.76
CA HIS A 256 -11.13 -2.81 3.37
C HIS A 256 -12.65 -2.89 3.56
N SER A 257 -13.29 -1.82 4.02
CA SER A 257 -14.75 -1.75 4.16
C SER A 257 -15.46 -1.91 2.81
N PHE A 258 -14.99 -1.24 1.75
CA PHE A 258 -15.52 -1.43 0.40
C PHE A 258 -15.43 -2.90 -0.04
N ALA A 259 -14.26 -3.51 0.08
CA ALA A 259 -14.06 -4.89 -0.33
C ALA A 259 -14.92 -5.87 0.49
N THR A 260 -15.00 -5.68 1.83
CA THR A 260 -15.85 -6.49 2.70
C THR A 260 -17.31 -6.38 2.31
N ARG A 261 -17.82 -5.16 2.02
CA ARG A 261 -19.21 -4.97 1.56
C ARG A 261 -19.49 -5.67 0.22
N CYS A 262 -18.54 -5.62 -0.73
CA CYS A 262 -18.68 -6.36 -1.97
C CYS A 262 -18.80 -7.88 -1.72
N ILE A 263 -17.95 -8.44 -0.87
CA ILE A 263 -17.97 -9.87 -0.54
C ILE A 263 -19.25 -10.27 0.20
N GLU A 264 -19.68 -9.47 1.18
CA GLU A 264 -20.95 -9.67 1.90
C GLU A 264 -22.17 -9.61 0.97
N SER A 265 -22.09 -8.78 -0.09
CA SER A 265 -23.09 -8.67 -1.16
C SER A 265 -22.95 -9.76 -2.24
N GLN A 266 -22.16 -10.81 -1.98
CA GLN A 266 -21.95 -11.95 -2.89
C GLN A 266 -21.32 -11.58 -4.25
N CYS A 267 -20.59 -10.46 -4.33
CA CYS A 267 -19.80 -10.18 -5.52
C CYS A 267 -18.72 -11.23 -5.72
N ASP A 268 -18.46 -11.58 -6.98
CA ASP A 268 -17.40 -12.51 -7.34
C ASP A 268 -16.02 -12.00 -6.89
N TYR A 269 -15.24 -12.87 -6.26
CA TYR A 269 -13.93 -12.53 -5.68
C TYR A 269 -12.92 -12.07 -6.73
N LYS A 270 -12.98 -12.61 -7.94
CA LYS A 270 -12.09 -12.21 -9.04
C LYS A 270 -12.40 -10.80 -9.47
N THR A 271 -13.67 -10.47 -9.65
CA THR A 271 -14.15 -9.12 -9.98
C THR A 271 -13.73 -8.12 -8.90
N VAL A 272 -13.94 -8.41 -7.62
CA VAL A 272 -13.49 -7.55 -6.51
C VAL A 272 -11.97 -7.36 -6.54
N SER A 273 -11.20 -8.42 -6.79
CA SER A 273 -9.74 -8.35 -6.90
C SER A 273 -9.29 -7.44 -8.05
N VAL A 274 -9.96 -7.48 -9.20
CA VAL A 274 -9.69 -6.63 -10.37
C VAL A 274 -10.02 -5.16 -10.05
N ILE A 275 -11.20 -4.88 -9.49
CA ILE A 275 -11.60 -3.51 -9.07
C ILE A 275 -10.57 -2.92 -8.09
N LEU A 276 -10.12 -3.71 -7.14
CA LEU A 276 -9.10 -3.30 -6.18
C LEU A 276 -7.70 -3.16 -6.81
N GLY A 277 -7.43 -3.80 -7.95
CA GLY A 277 -6.09 -3.83 -8.54
C GLY A 277 -5.10 -4.62 -7.68
N HIS A 278 -5.49 -5.81 -7.22
CA HIS A 278 -4.59 -6.76 -6.57
C HIS A 278 -3.82 -7.54 -7.65
N ALA A 279 -2.49 -7.62 -7.49
CA ALA A 279 -1.65 -8.40 -8.40
C ALA A 279 -1.94 -9.91 -8.30
N ASN A 280 -2.39 -10.37 -7.13
CA ASN A 280 -2.74 -11.76 -6.86
C ASN A 280 -4.11 -11.81 -6.14
N ILE A 281 -5.01 -12.63 -6.67
CA ILE A 281 -6.35 -12.87 -6.09
C ILE A 281 -6.26 -13.40 -4.65
N SER A 282 -5.21 -14.13 -4.30
CA SER A 282 -4.97 -14.63 -2.93
C SER A 282 -4.99 -13.50 -1.90
N THR A 283 -4.62 -12.27 -2.28
CA THR A 283 -4.72 -11.10 -1.40
C THR A 283 -6.18 -10.81 -1.03
N THR A 284 -7.10 -10.89 -1.99
CA THR A 284 -8.55 -10.72 -1.72
C THR A 284 -9.10 -11.87 -0.89
N LEU A 285 -8.77 -13.10 -1.25
CA LEU A 285 -9.25 -14.29 -0.55
C LEU A 285 -8.78 -14.30 0.91
N ASN A 286 -7.49 -14.12 1.15
CA ASN A 286 -6.91 -14.17 2.50
C ASN A 286 -7.37 -13.02 3.42
N LEU A 287 -7.69 -11.84 2.86
CA LEU A 287 -8.09 -10.68 3.64
C LEU A 287 -9.59 -10.63 3.91
N TYR A 288 -10.43 -11.05 2.95
CA TYR A 288 -11.86 -10.77 3.01
C TYR A 288 -12.75 -12.02 3.04
N VAL A 289 -12.21 -13.19 2.73
CA VAL A 289 -13.01 -14.41 2.64
C VAL A 289 -12.81 -15.27 3.88
N HIS A 290 -13.68 -15.07 4.88
CA HIS A 290 -13.76 -15.89 6.09
C HIS A 290 -15.15 -16.47 6.20
N PRO A 291 -15.47 -17.58 5.47
CA PRO A 291 -16.81 -18.14 5.44
C PRO A 291 -17.20 -18.66 6.83
N ASN A 292 -18.28 -18.11 7.39
CA ASN A 292 -18.89 -18.61 8.61
C ASN A 292 -19.66 -19.92 8.35
N MET A 293 -20.10 -20.60 9.41
CA MET A 293 -20.80 -21.89 9.30
C MET A 293 -22.13 -21.77 8.53
N GLU A 294 -22.85 -20.66 8.68
CA GLU A 294 -24.08 -20.41 7.94
C GLU A 294 -23.85 -20.32 6.43
N HIS A 295 -22.79 -19.59 6.01
CA HIS A 295 -22.42 -19.51 4.61
C HIS A 295 -22.01 -20.85 4.03
N LYS A 296 -21.21 -21.65 4.79
CA LYS A 296 -20.83 -23.02 4.39
C LYS A 296 -22.06 -23.90 4.17
N LYS A 297 -23.02 -23.83 5.10
CA LYS A 297 -24.28 -24.59 5.00
C LYS A 297 -25.08 -24.19 3.76
N LYS A 298 -25.27 -22.86 3.53
CA LYS A 298 -25.96 -22.34 2.33
C LYS A 298 -25.32 -22.81 1.03
N CYS A 299 -23.99 -22.87 0.97
CA CYS A 299 -23.26 -23.36 -0.20
C CYS A 299 -23.54 -24.83 -0.46
N ILE A 300 -23.50 -25.67 0.59
CA ILE A 300 -23.82 -27.11 0.50
C ILE A 300 -25.27 -27.31 0.05
N ASP A 301 -26.22 -26.61 0.69
CA ASP A 301 -27.66 -26.70 0.33
C ASP A 301 -27.91 -26.30 -1.13
N LYS A 302 -27.22 -25.25 -1.60
CA LYS A 302 -27.31 -24.79 -3.00
C LYS A 302 -26.79 -25.84 -3.98
N MET A 303 -25.67 -26.47 -3.66
CA MET A 303 -25.11 -27.56 -4.46
C MET A 303 -26.08 -28.73 -4.56
N PHE A 304 -26.62 -29.21 -3.43
CA PHE A 304 -27.59 -30.31 -3.44
C PHE A 304 -28.87 -29.97 -4.20
N LYS A 305 -29.34 -28.71 -4.17
CA LYS A 305 -30.48 -28.27 -4.97
C LYS A 305 -30.23 -28.31 -6.48
N SER A 306 -28.97 -28.13 -6.92
CA SER A 306 -28.60 -28.20 -8.35
C SER A 306 -28.51 -29.64 -8.88
N LEU A 307 -28.53 -30.65 -8.01
CA LEU A 307 -28.51 -32.08 -8.35
C LEU A 307 -29.92 -32.71 -8.43
N LYS A 308 -30.94 -31.95 -8.06
CA LYS A 308 -32.36 -32.31 -8.22
C LYS A 308 -32.92 -31.74 -9.49
#